data_dde33233f89a9a6076354ef50b8f51bf
#
_entry.id   dde33233f89a9a6076354ef50b8f51bf
#
_cell.length_a   1.000
_cell.length_b   1.000
_cell.length_c   1.000
_cell.angle_alpha   90.00
_cell.angle_beta   90.00
_cell.angle_gamma   90.00
#
_symmetry.space_group_name_H-M   'P 1'
#
loop_
_entity.id
_entity.type
_entity.pdbx_description
1 polymer ?
#
loop_
_entity_poly.entity_id
_entity_poly.type
_entity_poly.pdbx_seq_one_letter_code
_entity_poly.pdbx_strand_id
1 'polypeptide(L)'
;MGVGCEYSSDRRGKVMKTIGLLGGMSWESTATYYRVINERVRDALGPLHSAPLIMHSFNFQQVVDMQKAGDWDGASELLGKAAKGLQDAGADTVLICTNTMHIIAEQVQSHIDIPLLHIADSLAVKMR
;
A
#
# COMPACT_ATOMS: atom_id res chain seq x y z
N MET A 1 -18.41 13.08 -11.92
CA MET A 1 -17.82 12.70 -12.28
C MET A 1 -16.78 13.28 -12.76
N GLY A 2 -16.90 14.05 -13.30
CA GLY A 2 -15.83 14.61 -13.90
C GLY A 2 -14.71 14.94 -13.01
N VAL A 3 -14.98 15.45 -11.91
CA VAL A 3 -13.91 15.86 -11.02
C VAL A 3 -13.05 14.70 -10.58
N GLY A 4 -13.68 13.62 -10.19
CA GLY A 4 -12.91 12.46 -9.80
C GLY A 4 -12.12 11.87 -10.93
N CYS A 5 -12.71 11.87 -12.11
CA CYS A 5 -12.02 11.35 -13.26
C CYS A 5 -10.83 12.17 -13.63
N GLU A 6 -10.97 13.46 -13.57
CA GLU A 6 -9.87 14.33 -13.91
C GLU A 6 -8.73 14.16 -12.98
N TYR A 7 -9.05 14.01 -11.72
CA TYR A 7 -8.07 13.85 -10.71
C TYR A 7 -7.24 12.65 -10.96
N SER A 8 -7.88 11.50 -11.21
CA SER A 8 -7.15 10.27 -11.34
C SER A 8 -6.58 10.09 -12.73
N SER A 9 -7.17 10.69 -13.74
CA SER A 9 -6.74 10.43 -15.09
C SER A 9 -5.67 11.35 -15.60
N ASP A 10 -5.42 12.42 -14.90
CA ASP A 10 -4.46 13.39 -15.38
C ASP A 10 -3.06 12.91 -15.08
N ARG A 11 -2.61 11.98 -15.89
CA ARG A 11 -1.41 11.35 -15.62
C ARG A 11 -0.28 12.25 -15.73
N ARG A 12 -0.33 13.15 -16.58
CA ARG A 12 0.75 14.08 -16.68
C ARG A 12 0.63 15.05 -15.58
N GLY A 13 -0.54 15.58 -15.36
CA GLY A 13 -0.78 16.52 -14.33
C GLY A 13 -1.43 15.91 -13.11
N LYS A 14 -1.23 14.64 -12.92
CA LYS A 14 -1.89 13.93 -11.83
C LYS A 14 -1.55 14.56 -10.49
N VAL A 15 -2.56 15.02 -9.80
CA VAL A 15 -2.42 15.64 -8.50
C VAL A 15 -2.05 14.64 -7.45
N MET A 16 -2.72 13.48 -7.48
CA MET A 16 -2.47 12.42 -6.54
C MET A 16 -2.37 11.10 -7.25
N LYS A 17 -1.48 10.27 -6.76
CA LYS A 17 -1.35 8.92 -7.25
C LYS A 17 -2.17 8.00 -6.37
N THR A 18 -2.60 6.90 -6.95
CA THR A 18 -3.35 5.89 -6.23
C THR A 18 -2.38 4.98 -5.50
N ILE A 19 -2.58 4.82 -4.20
CA ILE A 19 -1.72 4.00 -3.37
C ILE A 19 -2.38 2.65 -3.14
N GLY A 20 -1.64 1.57 -3.39
CA GLY A 20 -2.10 0.25 -3.03
C GLY A 20 -1.55 -0.11 -1.66
N LEU A 21 -2.39 -0.58 -0.76
CA LEU A 21 -1.96 -0.98 0.57
C LEU A 21 -2.04 -2.49 0.71
N LEU A 22 -0.93 -3.09 1.14
CA LEU A 22 -0.95 -4.48 1.60
C LEU A 22 -1.09 -4.43 3.10
N GLY A 23 -2.30 -4.64 3.57
CA GLY A 23 -2.63 -4.46 4.97
C GLY A 23 -3.26 -5.69 5.59
N GLY A 24 -3.82 -5.53 6.77
CA GLY A 24 -4.42 -6.62 7.52
C GLY A 24 -3.43 -7.41 8.36
N MET A 25 -2.17 -7.06 8.29
CA MET A 25 -1.13 -7.71 9.06
C MET A 25 -0.75 -6.80 10.21
N SER A 26 -1.40 -6.73 11.07
CA SER A 26 -2.38 -6.25 12.05
C SER A 26 -3.29 -5.20 11.43
N TRP A 27 -4.56 -5.45 11.48
CA TRP A 27 -5.50 -4.52 10.85
C TRP A 27 -5.55 -3.17 11.57
N GLU A 28 -5.22 -3.16 12.86
CA GLU A 28 -5.19 -1.90 13.60
C GLU A 28 -4.09 -0.97 13.08
N SER A 29 -2.93 -1.55 12.74
CA SER A 29 -1.86 -0.77 12.14
C SER A 29 -2.28 -0.24 10.77
N THR A 30 -2.96 -1.06 10.01
CA THR A 30 -3.45 -0.66 8.70
C THR A 30 -4.42 0.51 8.82
N ALA A 31 -5.31 0.44 9.79
CA ALA A 31 -6.27 1.53 10.04
C ALA A 31 -5.54 2.84 10.37
N THR A 32 -4.47 2.75 11.15
CA THR A 32 -3.67 3.93 11.47
C THR A 32 -3.02 4.51 10.20
N TYR A 33 -2.49 3.66 9.35
CA TYR A 33 -1.90 4.13 8.10
C TYR A 33 -2.94 4.81 7.23
N TYR A 34 -4.11 4.19 7.11
CA TYR A 34 -5.19 4.77 6.34
C TYR A 34 -5.56 6.16 6.87
N ARG A 35 -5.68 6.27 8.19
CA ARG A 35 -6.03 7.54 8.81
C ARG A 35 -4.94 8.60 8.58
N VAL A 36 -3.68 8.23 8.81
CA VAL A 36 -2.59 9.20 8.69
C VAL A 36 -2.44 9.68 7.25
N ILE A 37 -2.52 8.76 6.30
CA ILE A 37 -2.41 9.14 4.89
C ILE A 37 -3.51 10.14 4.53
N ASN A 38 -4.73 9.86 4.96
CA ASN A 38 -5.84 10.75 4.63
C ASN A 38 -5.75 12.08 5.35
N GLU A 39 -5.26 12.09 6.60
CA GLU A 39 -5.03 13.35 7.30
C GLU A 39 -4.01 14.21 6.57
N ARG A 40 -2.96 13.60 6.07
CA ARG A 40 -1.93 14.34 5.34
C ARG A 40 -2.47 14.92 4.05
N VAL A 41 -3.27 14.17 3.33
CA VAL A 41 -3.88 14.66 2.10
C VAL A 41 -4.85 15.79 2.41
N ARG A 42 -5.67 15.62 3.44
CA ARG A 42 -6.61 16.66 3.82
C ARG A 42 -5.88 17.95 4.19
N ASP A 43 -4.80 17.82 4.96
CA ASP A 43 -4.06 19.00 5.39
C ASP A 43 -3.37 19.70 4.22
N ALA A 44 -2.96 18.94 3.22
CA ALA A 44 -2.26 19.51 2.08
C ALA A 44 -3.21 20.09 1.03
N LEU A 45 -4.36 19.48 0.83
CA LEU A 45 -5.22 19.83 -0.30
C LEU A 45 -6.57 20.39 0.09
N GLY A 46 -7.03 20.18 1.33
CA GLY A 46 -8.30 20.73 1.78
C GLY A 46 -9.19 19.70 2.43
N PRO A 47 -10.22 20.16 3.18
CA PRO A 47 -10.99 19.30 4.09
C PRO A 47 -11.76 18.17 3.41
N LEU A 48 -12.08 18.31 2.14
CA LEU A 48 -12.82 17.26 1.46
C LEU A 48 -11.93 16.34 0.63
N HIS A 49 -10.64 16.59 0.64
CA HIS A 49 -9.70 15.74 -0.11
C HIS A 49 -9.31 14.53 0.72
N SER A 50 -9.21 13.39 0.05
CA SER A 50 -8.73 12.17 0.66
C SER A 50 -7.86 11.45 -0.36
N ALA A 51 -7.10 10.47 0.11
CA ALA A 51 -6.18 9.75 -0.75
C ALA A 51 -6.94 8.68 -1.55
N PRO A 52 -6.71 8.58 -2.85
CA PRO A 52 -7.24 7.44 -3.60
C PRO A 52 -6.41 6.21 -3.24
N LEU A 53 -7.07 5.22 -2.67
CA LEU A 53 -6.41 4.02 -2.16
C LEU A 53 -7.10 2.77 -2.63
N ILE A 54 -6.31 1.72 -2.83
CA ILE A 54 -6.82 0.37 -3.05
C ILE A 54 -6.14 -0.50 -2.01
N MET A 55 -6.90 -1.25 -1.23
CA MET A 55 -6.34 -2.03 -0.15
C MET A 55 -6.62 -3.51 -0.34
N HIS A 56 -5.59 -4.32 -0.17
CA HIS A 56 -5.74 -5.75 -0.01
C HIS A 56 -5.46 -6.06 1.45
N SER A 57 -6.46 -6.49 2.18
CA SER A 57 -6.33 -6.77 3.60
C SER A 57 -6.27 -8.26 3.83
N PHE A 58 -5.14 -8.74 4.34
CA PHE A 58 -4.94 -10.17 4.57
C PHE A 58 -5.58 -10.62 5.87
N ASN A 59 -5.87 -11.91 5.94
CA ASN A 59 -6.13 -12.54 7.22
C ASN A 59 -4.79 -12.75 7.90
N PHE A 60 -4.54 -12.02 8.97
CA PHE A 60 -3.23 -12.01 9.61
C PHE A 60 -2.81 -13.40 10.09
N GLN A 61 -3.76 -14.21 10.53
CA GLN A 61 -3.42 -15.55 10.99
C GLN A 61 -2.71 -16.37 9.92
N GLN A 62 -3.15 -16.24 8.68
CA GLN A 62 -2.52 -16.94 7.57
C GLN A 62 -1.07 -16.52 7.40
N VAL A 63 -0.82 -15.22 7.49
CA VAL A 63 0.54 -14.69 7.34
C VAL A 63 1.41 -15.13 8.52
N VAL A 64 0.87 -15.08 9.72
CA VAL A 64 1.60 -15.50 10.92
C VAL A 64 1.98 -16.97 10.83
N ASP A 65 1.07 -17.80 10.34
CA ASP A 65 1.35 -19.22 10.20
C ASP A 65 2.51 -19.48 9.26
N MET A 66 2.56 -18.73 8.17
CA MET A 66 3.68 -18.83 7.22
C MET A 66 4.99 -18.39 7.85
N GLN A 67 4.94 -17.30 8.61
CA GLN A 67 6.14 -16.81 9.29
C GLN A 67 6.66 -17.81 10.29
N LYS A 68 5.77 -18.40 11.08
CA LYS A 68 6.16 -19.39 12.09
C LYS A 68 6.75 -20.63 11.47
N ALA A 69 6.24 -21.02 10.31
CA ALA A 69 6.75 -22.18 9.60
C ALA A 69 8.05 -21.89 8.85
N GLY A 70 8.47 -20.63 8.82
CA GLY A 70 9.63 -20.26 8.04
C GLY A 70 9.39 -20.28 6.54
N ASP A 71 8.14 -20.25 6.14
CA ASP A 71 7.76 -20.33 4.72
C ASP A 71 7.81 -18.94 4.10
N TRP A 72 9.00 -18.41 3.98
CA TRP A 72 9.17 -17.06 3.43
C TRP A 72 8.88 -17.02 1.93
N ASP A 73 9.13 -18.13 1.23
CA ASP A 73 8.78 -18.19 -0.18
C ASP A 73 7.26 -18.15 -0.37
N GLY A 74 6.52 -18.86 0.47
CA GLY A 74 5.07 -18.81 0.40
C GLY A 74 4.53 -17.43 0.71
N ALA A 75 5.10 -16.79 1.74
CA ALA A 75 4.68 -15.44 2.10
C ALA A 75 5.02 -14.45 0.99
N SER A 76 6.19 -14.60 0.36
CA SER A 76 6.57 -13.73 -0.75
C SER A 76 5.62 -13.87 -1.92
N GLU A 77 5.21 -15.10 -2.20
CA GLU A 77 4.28 -15.36 -3.29
C GLU A 77 2.90 -14.77 -2.98
N LEU A 78 2.44 -14.96 -1.75
CA LEU A 78 1.14 -14.44 -1.34
C LEU A 78 1.09 -12.92 -1.46
N LEU A 79 2.09 -12.25 -0.90
CA LEU A 79 2.13 -10.80 -0.95
C LEU A 79 2.42 -10.29 -2.37
N GLY A 80 3.25 -11.00 -3.09
CA GLY A 80 3.58 -10.61 -4.46
C GLY A 80 2.37 -10.65 -5.37
N LYS A 81 1.56 -11.70 -5.26
CA LYS A 81 0.34 -11.79 -6.05
C LYS A 81 -0.65 -10.70 -5.68
N ALA A 82 -0.76 -10.40 -4.41
CA ALA A 82 -1.65 -9.33 -3.97
C ALA A 82 -1.16 -7.98 -4.49
N ALA A 83 0.15 -7.74 -4.45
CA ALA A 83 0.72 -6.51 -4.97
C ALA A 83 0.45 -6.37 -6.47
N LYS A 84 0.60 -7.46 -7.21
CA LYS A 84 0.30 -7.47 -8.63
C LYS A 84 -1.17 -7.14 -8.87
N GLY A 85 -2.06 -7.68 -8.03
CA GLY A 85 -3.47 -7.36 -8.13
C GLY A 85 -3.74 -5.88 -7.91
N LEU A 86 -3.04 -5.27 -6.97
CA LEU A 86 -3.18 -3.82 -6.74
C LEU A 86 -2.68 -3.04 -7.94
N GLN A 87 -1.56 -3.45 -8.52
CA GLN A 87 -1.04 -2.81 -9.71
C GLN A 87 -2.04 -2.92 -10.86
N ASP A 88 -2.59 -4.11 -11.06
CA ASP A 88 -3.56 -4.33 -12.14
C ASP A 88 -4.83 -3.52 -11.92
N ALA A 89 -5.17 -3.24 -10.67
CA ALA A 89 -6.35 -2.43 -10.35
C ALA A 89 -6.10 -0.94 -10.51
N GLY A 90 -4.87 -0.53 -10.75
CA GLY A 90 -4.57 0.87 -11.03
C GLY A 90 -3.71 1.57 -10.00
N ALA A 91 -3.14 0.84 -9.04
CA ALA A 91 -2.26 1.47 -8.06
C ALA A 91 -0.99 1.97 -8.74
N ASP A 92 -0.52 3.11 -8.32
CA ASP A 92 0.72 3.71 -8.82
C ASP A 92 1.91 3.34 -7.97
N THR A 93 1.67 2.90 -6.75
CA THR A 93 2.70 2.46 -5.83
C THR A 93 2.05 1.51 -4.84
N VAL A 94 2.85 0.69 -4.20
CA VAL A 94 2.35 -0.26 -3.20
C VAL A 94 3.10 -0.02 -1.89
N LEU A 95 2.35 0.01 -0.81
CA LEU A 95 2.90 0.19 0.53
C LEU A 95 2.57 -1.04 1.37
N ILE A 96 3.59 -1.62 1.99
CA ILE A 96 3.39 -2.71 2.94
C ILE A 96 3.21 -2.08 4.32
N CYS A 97 2.06 -2.34 4.92
CA CYS A 97 1.68 -1.68 6.16
C CYS A 97 2.16 -2.43 7.40
N THR A 98 3.40 -2.89 7.38
CA THR A 98 3.98 -3.56 8.54
C THR A 98 5.49 -3.64 8.37
N ASN A 99 6.21 -3.58 9.50
CA ASN A 99 7.65 -3.73 9.51
C ASN A 99 8.12 -5.16 9.34
N THR A 100 7.28 -6.10 9.73
CA THR A 100 7.76 -7.48 9.82
C THR A 100 7.96 -8.15 8.48
N MET A 101 7.42 -7.53 7.41
CA MET A 101 7.52 -8.11 6.09
C MET A 101 8.61 -7.49 5.22
N HIS A 102 9.44 -6.63 5.79
CA HIS A 102 10.49 -6.00 5.00
C HIS A 102 11.50 -7.01 4.47
N ILE A 103 11.60 -8.14 5.15
CA ILE A 103 12.56 -9.18 4.79
C ILE A 103 12.25 -9.77 3.41
N ILE A 104 11.01 -9.70 2.97
CA ILE A 104 10.63 -10.24 1.67
C ILE A 104 10.31 -9.15 0.66
N ALA A 105 10.65 -7.91 0.99
CA ALA A 105 10.27 -6.78 0.14
C ALA A 105 10.82 -6.91 -1.28
N GLU A 106 12.05 -7.40 -1.42
CA GLU A 106 12.63 -7.53 -2.75
C GLU A 106 11.89 -8.56 -3.59
N GLN A 107 11.49 -9.66 -2.97
CA GLN A 107 10.74 -10.68 -3.69
C GLN A 107 9.37 -10.15 -4.10
N VAL A 108 8.74 -9.38 -3.22
CA VAL A 108 7.43 -8.78 -3.55
C VAL A 108 7.62 -7.79 -4.70
N GLN A 109 8.66 -6.96 -4.64
CA GLN A 109 8.93 -5.99 -5.71
C GLN A 109 9.10 -6.67 -7.05
N SER A 110 9.62 -7.90 -7.06
CA SER A 110 9.84 -8.61 -8.32
C SER A 110 8.54 -8.98 -9.03
N HIS A 111 7.41 -8.91 -8.35
CA HIS A 111 6.10 -9.23 -8.94
C HIS A 111 5.45 -8.04 -9.61
N ILE A 112 5.97 -6.82 -9.39
CA ILE A 112 5.30 -5.61 -9.85
C ILE A 112 6.28 -4.69 -10.55
N ASP A 113 5.73 -3.81 -11.38
CA ASP A 113 6.52 -2.81 -12.11
C ASP A 113 6.47 -1.44 -11.45
N ILE A 114 5.58 -1.26 -10.49
CA ILE A 114 5.44 0.01 -9.78
C ILE A 114 6.27 -0.04 -8.49
N PRO A 115 6.61 1.12 -7.92
CA PRO A 115 7.45 1.13 -6.71
C PRO A 115 6.77 0.47 -5.54
N LEU A 116 7.56 -0.28 -4.77
CA LEU A 116 7.13 -0.85 -3.51
C LEU A 116 7.79 -0.07 -2.39
N LEU A 117 6.99 0.43 -1.46
CA LEU A 117 7.49 1.14 -0.30
C LEU A 117 7.20 0.31 0.93
N HIS A 118 8.10 0.32 1.89
CA HIS A 118 7.77 -0.30 3.15
C HIS A 118 7.90 0.74 4.26
N ILE A 119 7.41 0.35 5.44
CA ILE A 119 7.06 1.32 6.45
C ILE A 119 8.18 2.28 6.82
N ALA A 120 9.41 1.79 6.91
CA ALA A 120 10.50 2.65 7.31
C ALA A 120 10.70 3.81 6.33
N ASP A 121 10.70 3.49 5.04
CA ASP A 121 10.90 4.49 4.02
C ASP A 121 9.71 5.42 3.91
N SER A 122 8.52 4.85 3.92
CA SER A 122 7.34 5.66 3.70
C SER A 122 7.07 6.58 4.87
N LEU A 123 7.34 6.15 6.09
CA LEU A 123 7.15 7.02 7.23
C LEU A 123 8.14 8.19 7.20
N ALA A 124 9.37 7.91 6.82
CA ALA A 124 10.36 8.98 6.73
C ALA A 124 9.93 10.04 5.73
N VAL A 125 9.39 9.61 4.61
CA VAL A 125 8.92 10.54 3.58
C VAL A 125 7.65 11.23 4.00
N LYS A 126 6.70 10.48 4.51
CA LYS A 126 5.37 11.02 4.81
C LYS A 126 5.36 11.91 6.02
N MET A 127 6.22 11.65 6.93
CA MET A 127 6.22 12.43 8.17
C MET A 127 6.94 13.76 8.05
N ARG A 128 7.54 14.00 6.93
CA ARG A 128 8.20 15.28 6.71
C ARG A 128 7.26 16.39 6.34
#